data_281a6d2df9381bce396a45dc46359115
#
_entry.id   281a6d2df9381bce396a45dc46359115
#
_cell.length_a   1.000
_cell.length_b   1.000
_cell.length_c   1.000
_cell.angle_alpha   90.00
_cell.angle_beta   90.00
_cell.angle_gamma   90.00
#
_symmetry.space_group_name_H-M   'P 1'
#
loop_
_entity.id
_entity.type
_entity.pdbx_description
1 polymer ?
#
loop_
_entity_poly.entity_id
_entity_poly.type
_entity_poly.pdbx_seq_one_letter_code
_entity_poly.pdbx_strand_id
1 'polypeptide(L)'
;MPKGGIRDHGDQQVSHRDEIDPLKVIVDLEVRHLKNIIQISEASSLAFHGMGLLAQSGGRLSVHEMASLTGSSEAHLSKVFQRLSRVGFVSSVRGPGGGFVLSRPAEEITLLDIYIAIEGEPSMDACFLGSGICPFSRCIFGEVVPDIMKRLMDYLSGTTLADVVKGDS
;
A
#
# COMPACT_ATOMS: atom_id res chain seq x y z
N MET A 1 -63.05 16.54 -48.86
CA MET A 1 -62.03 17.39 -48.24
C MET A 1 -61.65 16.77 -46.89
N PRO A 2 -60.48 16.18 -46.73
CA PRO A 2 -59.95 15.86 -45.42
C PRO A 2 -58.73 16.73 -45.15
N LYS A 3 -58.66 17.24 -43.92
CA LYS A 3 -57.57 18.08 -43.40
C LYS A 3 -56.42 17.17 -42.92
N GLY A 4 -55.23 17.42 -43.46
CA GLY A 4 -54.01 16.78 -43.04
C GLY A 4 -53.53 17.26 -41.67
N GLY A 5 -53.33 16.32 -40.74
CA GLY A 5 -52.67 16.54 -39.48
C GLY A 5 -51.17 16.40 -39.64
N ILE A 6 -50.43 17.44 -39.36
CA ILE A 6 -48.97 17.44 -39.25
C ILE A 6 -48.61 16.72 -37.95
N ARG A 7 -47.86 15.62 -38.05
CA ARG A 7 -47.28 14.96 -36.89
C ARG A 7 -45.99 15.66 -36.53
N ASP A 8 -46.02 16.19 -35.36
CA ASP A 8 -44.86 16.77 -34.64
C ASP A 8 -43.85 15.65 -34.35
N HIS A 9 -42.66 15.75 -34.93
CA HIS A 9 -41.54 14.88 -34.60
C HIS A 9 -40.85 15.44 -33.37
N GLY A 10 -41.11 14.77 -32.24
CA GLY A 10 -40.43 15.07 -30.98
C GLY A 10 -38.93 15.07 -31.14
N ASP A 11 -38.33 16.16 -30.73
CA ASP A 11 -36.88 16.33 -30.47
C ASP A 11 -36.42 15.23 -29.51
N GLN A 12 -35.66 14.26 -30.01
CA GLN A 12 -34.86 13.39 -29.18
C GLN A 12 -33.67 14.22 -28.68
N GLN A 13 -33.72 14.59 -27.42
CA GLN A 13 -32.57 15.10 -26.67
C GLN A 13 -31.45 14.06 -26.77
N VAL A 14 -30.42 14.45 -27.50
CA VAL A 14 -29.14 13.75 -27.52
C VAL A 14 -28.54 13.84 -26.10
N SER A 15 -28.54 12.70 -25.42
CA SER A 15 -27.90 12.50 -24.14
C SER A 15 -26.46 13.03 -24.22
N HIS A 16 -26.12 13.95 -23.33
CA HIS A 16 -24.75 14.34 -23.07
C HIS A 16 -23.92 13.05 -22.87
N ARG A 17 -23.09 12.72 -23.83
CA ARG A 17 -21.99 11.77 -23.63
C ARG A 17 -21.12 12.40 -22.55
N ASP A 18 -20.93 11.67 -21.47
CA ASP A 18 -19.97 12.02 -20.44
C ASP A 18 -18.62 12.26 -21.13
N GLU A 19 -18.28 13.52 -21.27
CA GLU A 19 -17.00 13.97 -21.83
C GLU A 19 -15.95 13.56 -20.79
N ILE A 20 -15.26 12.46 -21.09
CA ILE A 20 -14.20 11.95 -20.23
C ILE A 20 -13.12 13.02 -20.20
N ASP A 21 -12.97 13.69 -19.07
CA ASP A 21 -11.92 14.70 -18.86
C ASP A 21 -10.54 14.03 -19.06
N PRO A 22 -9.82 14.37 -20.14
CA PRO A 22 -8.53 13.73 -20.44
C PRO A 22 -7.50 13.96 -19.32
N LEU A 23 -7.59 15.06 -18.58
CA LEU A 23 -6.72 15.33 -17.43
C LEU A 23 -7.02 14.38 -16.28
N LYS A 24 -8.29 14.07 -16.03
CA LYS A 24 -8.69 13.11 -15.00
C LYS A 24 -8.25 11.69 -15.34
N VAL A 25 -8.34 11.31 -16.62
CA VAL A 25 -7.85 9.99 -17.09
C VAL A 25 -6.33 9.91 -16.96
N ILE A 26 -5.60 10.98 -17.30
CA ILE A 26 -4.13 11.02 -17.17
C ILE A 26 -3.74 10.95 -15.69
N VAL A 27 -4.36 11.72 -14.82
CA VAL A 27 -4.08 11.68 -13.38
C VAL A 27 -4.40 10.31 -12.76
N ASP A 28 -5.54 9.69 -13.12
CA ASP A 28 -5.89 8.35 -12.64
C ASP A 28 -4.94 7.25 -13.16
N LEU A 29 -4.47 7.39 -14.40
CA LEU A 29 -3.46 6.49 -14.99
C LEU A 29 -2.09 6.68 -14.32
N GLU A 30 -1.66 7.91 -14.11
CA GLU A 30 -0.38 8.21 -13.45
C GLU A 30 -0.34 7.75 -12.00
N VAL A 31 -1.41 7.97 -11.24
CA VAL A 31 -1.52 7.50 -9.84
C VAL A 31 -1.51 5.97 -9.77
N ARG A 32 -2.10 5.26 -10.74
CA ARG A 32 -2.06 3.78 -10.80
C ARG A 32 -0.68 3.24 -11.14
N HIS A 33 0.11 3.94 -11.97
CA HIS A 33 1.44 3.50 -12.39
C HIS A 33 2.54 3.85 -11.38
N LEU A 34 2.42 4.99 -10.68
CA LEU A 34 3.30 5.32 -9.55
C LEU A 34 3.23 4.29 -8.42
N LYS A 35 2.10 3.58 -8.29
CA LYS A 35 1.94 2.48 -7.32
C LYS A 35 2.86 1.28 -7.56
N ASN A 36 3.46 1.16 -8.75
CA ASN A 36 4.25 -0.02 -9.10
C ASN A 36 5.74 0.11 -8.77
N ILE A 37 6.24 1.30 -8.43
CA ILE A 37 7.68 1.51 -8.18
C ILE A 37 7.99 1.44 -6.69
N ILE A 38 7.24 2.17 -5.86
CA ILE A 38 7.34 2.11 -4.39
C ILE A 38 5.90 2.11 -3.89
N GLN A 39 5.38 0.96 -3.57
CA GLN A 39 4.04 0.87 -3.00
C GLN A 39 4.17 0.71 -1.49
N ILE A 40 4.13 1.82 -0.75
CA ILE A 40 3.85 1.77 0.68
C ILE A 40 2.34 2.00 0.81
N SER A 41 1.58 0.90 0.82
CA SER A 41 0.14 0.95 1.03
C SER A 41 -0.18 1.32 2.49
N GLU A 42 -1.45 1.65 2.75
CA GLU A 42 -1.94 1.80 4.12
C GLU A 42 -1.69 0.53 4.94
N ALA A 43 -1.85 -0.65 4.32
CA ALA A 43 -1.58 -1.93 4.97
C ALA A 43 -0.11 -2.08 5.37
N SER A 44 0.84 -1.67 4.52
CA SER A 44 2.27 -1.65 4.85
C SER A 44 2.59 -0.66 5.95
N SER A 45 2.00 0.54 5.90
CA SER A 45 2.15 1.53 6.97
C SER A 45 1.66 0.98 8.31
N LEU A 46 0.47 0.36 8.34
CA LEU A 46 -0.06 -0.28 9.54
C LEU A 46 0.81 -1.46 10.02
N ALA A 47 1.37 -2.23 9.10
CA ALA A 47 2.28 -3.32 9.45
C ALA A 47 3.57 -2.80 10.12
N PHE A 48 4.22 -1.81 9.52
CA PHE A 48 5.44 -1.22 10.10
C PHE A 48 5.20 -0.65 11.49
N HIS A 49 4.19 0.21 11.64
CA HIS A 49 3.90 0.84 12.93
C HIS A 49 3.43 -0.17 13.98
N GLY A 50 2.52 -1.09 13.62
CA GLY A 50 2.04 -2.08 14.54
C GLY A 50 3.11 -3.07 15.00
N MET A 51 4.01 -3.50 14.10
CA MET A 51 5.17 -4.35 14.44
C MET A 51 6.18 -3.60 15.31
N GLY A 52 6.43 -2.31 15.01
CA GLY A 52 7.27 -1.44 15.85
C GLY A 52 6.72 -1.31 17.27
N LEU A 53 5.41 -1.04 17.42
CA LEU A 53 4.74 -1.00 18.72
C LEU A 53 4.84 -2.32 19.48
N LEU A 54 4.71 -3.45 18.77
CA LEU A 54 4.87 -4.77 19.38
C LEU A 54 6.32 -4.99 19.89
N ALA A 55 7.31 -4.60 19.10
CA ALA A 55 8.71 -4.67 19.49
C ALA A 55 8.99 -3.76 20.69
N GLN A 56 8.46 -2.53 20.68
CA GLN A 56 8.63 -1.56 21.76
C GLN A 56 7.97 -2.03 23.07
N SER A 57 6.80 -2.69 23.00
CA SER A 57 6.12 -3.18 24.18
C SER A 57 6.85 -4.33 24.87
N GLY A 58 7.75 -5.00 24.16
CA GLY A 58 8.47 -6.19 24.64
C GLY A 58 7.55 -7.37 25.00
N GLY A 59 6.28 -7.30 24.66
CA GLY A 59 5.28 -8.28 25.06
C GLY A 59 4.08 -8.33 24.11
N ARG A 60 2.90 -8.45 24.70
CA ARG A 60 1.64 -8.57 23.98
C ARG A 60 0.97 -7.22 23.83
N LEU A 61 0.43 -6.97 22.63
CA LEU A 61 -0.52 -5.87 22.36
C LEU A 61 -1.77 -6.39 21.68
N SER A 62 -2.94 -5.87 22.09
CA SER A 62 -4.19 -6.11 21.38
C SER A 62 -4.33 -5.20 20.17
N VAL A 63 -5.19 -5.58 19.24
CA VAL A 63 -5.52 -4.73 18.08
C VAL A 63 -6.11 -3.40 18.52
N HIS A 64 -6.94 -3.41 19.58
CA HIS A 64 -7.53 -2.20 20.15
C HIS A 64 -6.47 -1.22 20.66
N GLU A 65 -5.48 -1.71 21.42
CA GLU A 65 -4.36 -0.89 21.91
C GLU A 65 -3.55 -0.29 20.75
N MET A 66 -3.20 -1.11 19.76
CA MET A 66 -2.48 -0.64 18.57
C MET A 66 -3.29 0.39 17.78
N ALA A 67 -4.60 0.15 17.58
CA ALA A 67 -5.49 1.08 16.88
C ALA A 67 -5.60 2.42 17.60
N SER A 68 -5.69 2.40 18.94
CA SER A 68 -5.74 3.62 19.75
C SER A 68 -4.44 4.43 19.66
N LEU A 69 -3.28 3.77 19.61
CA LEU A 69 -1.98 4.43 19.51
C LEU A 69 -1.71 5.00 18.10
N THR A 70 -2.21 4.35 17.05
CA THR A 70 -1.98 4.76 15.66
C THR A 70 -3.11 5.60 15.07
N GLY A 71 -4.25 5.71 15.75
CA GLY A 71 -5.45 6.36 15.22
C GLY A 71 -6.10 5.59 14.05
N SER A 72 -5.80 4.30 13.91
CA SER A 72 -6.22 3.49 12.76
C SER A 72 -7.46 2.63 13.06
N SER A 73 -8.03 2.03 12.01
CA SER A 73 -9.16 1.11 12.15
C SER A 73 -8.71 -0.24 12.71
N GLU A 74 -9.34 -0.70 13.80
CA GLU A 74 -9.14 -2.05 14.36
C GLU A 74 -9.40 -3.15 13.33
N ALA A 75 -10.42 -3.00 12.51
CA ALA A 75 -10.75 -3.98 11.47
C ALA A 75 -9.63 -4.09 10.41
N HIS A 76 -9.01 -2.98 10.06
CA HIS A 76 -7.90 -2.96 9.12
C HIS A 76 -6.63 -3.56 9.74
N LEU A 77 -6.27 -3.12 10.95
CA LEU A 77 -5.15 -3.72 11.71
C LEU A 77 -5.33 -5.22 11.90
N SER A 78 -6.52 -5.69 12.25
CA SER A 78 -6.82 -7.13 12.39
C SER A 78 -6.47 -7.91 11.11
N LYS A 79 -6.84 -7.40 9.93
CA LYS A 79 -6.53 -8.06 8.65
C LYS A 79 -5.02 -8.09 8.39
N VAL A 80 -4.33 -6.99 8.65
CA VAL A 80 -2.87 -6.89 8.50
C VAL A 80 -2.17 -7.89 9.42
N PHE A 81 -2.52 -7.92 10.70
CA PHE A 81 -1.91 -8.81 11.67
C PHE A 81 -2.25 -10.29 11.45
N GLN A 82 -3.44 -10.61 10.92
CA GLN A 82 -3.74 -11.97 10.46
C GLN A 82 -2.84 -12.39 9.30
N ARG A 83 -2.50 -11.48 8.39
CA ARG A 83 -1.56 -11.75 7.30
C ARG A 83 -0.15 -11.99 7.85
N LEU A 84 0.35 -11.12 8.73
CA LEU A 84 1.65 -11.26 9.40
C LEU A 84 1.73 -12.56 10.22
N SER A 85 0.63 -12.98 10.83
CA SER A 85 0.55 -14.26 11.56
C SER A 85 0.67 -15.48 10.65
N ARG A 86 0.07 -15.42 9.44
CA ARG A 86 0.18 -16.52 8.46
C ARG A 86 1.62 -16.73 7.97
N VAL A 87 2.40 -15.68 7.89
CA VAL A 87 3.82 -15.75 7.48
C VAL A 87 4.77 -15.87 8.66
N GLY A 88 4.24 -16.01 9.90
CA GLY A 88 5.01 -16.35 11.09
C GLY A 88 5.78 -15.20 11.74
N PHE A 89 5.43 -13.96 11.48
CA PHE A 89 6.04 -12.80 12.18
C PHE A 89 5.43 -12.56 13.55
N VAL A 90 4.14 -12.86 13.71
CA VAL A 90 3.42 -12.70 14.96
C VAL A 90 2.59 -13.95 15.29
N SER A 91 2.33 -14.17 16.54
CA SER A 91 1.42 -15.20 17.03
C SER A 91 0.26 -14.56 17.79
N SER A 92 -0.97 -15.09 17.57
CA SER A 92 -2.14 -14.62 18.28
C SER A 92 -2.28 -15.29 19.65
N VAL A 93 -2.52 -14.51 20.69
CA VAL A 93 -2.86 -14.98 22.04
C VAL A 93 -4.36 -14.83 22.24
N ARG A 94 -5.06 -15.93 22.59
CA ARG A 94 -6.50 -15.96 22.79
C ARG A 94 -6.87 -15.68 24.25
N GLY A 95 -8.11 -15.24 24.47
CA GLY A 95 -8.70 -15.06 25.80
C GLY A 95 -8.89 -13.61 26.23
N PRO A 96 -9.38 -13.36 27.46
CA PRO A 96 -9.49 -12.03 28.03
C PRO A 96 -8.10 -11.37 28.03
N GLY A 97 -8.00 -10.20 27.39
CA GLY A 97 -6.71 -9.57 27.15
C GLY A 97 -5.88 -10.21 26.05
N GLY A 98 -6.53 -10.86 25.05
CA GLY A 98 -5.88 -11.40 23.86
C GLY A 98 -5.17 -10.33 23.01
N GLY A 99 -4.42 -10.76 22.01
CA GLY A 99 -3.67 -9.84 21.14
C GLY A 99 -2.61 -10.59 20.34
N PHE A 100 -1.55 -9.89 19.98
CA PHE A 100 -0.44 -10.46 19.24
C PHE A 100 0.87 -10.30 20.01
N VAL A 101 1.79 -11.21 19.75
CA VAL A 101 3.18 -11.18 20.22
C VAL A 101 4.09 -11.44 19.03
N LEU A 102 5.33 -10.94 19.05
CA LEU A 102 6.33 -11.32 18.05
C LEU A 102 6.62 -12.83 18.17
N SER A 103 6.72 -13.51 17.04
CA SER A 103 7.08 -14.93 16.96
C SER A 103 8.59 -15.15 16.87
N ARG A 104 9.34 -14.10 16.62
CA ARG A 104 10.81 -14.09 16.50
C ARG A 104 11.37 -12.86 17.22
N PRO A 105 12.65 -12.88 17.61
CA PRO A 105 13.33 -11.68 18.16
C PRO A 105 13.24 -10.49 17.19
N ALA A 106 13.08 -9.29 17.74
CA ALA A 106 12.96 -8.07 16.93
C ALA A 106 14.23 -7.79 16.08
N GLU A 107 15.37 -8.30 16.54
CA GLU A 107 16.67 -8.24 15.84
C GLU A 107 16.71 -9.09 14.57
N GLU A 108 15.83 -10.11 14.46
CA GLU A 108 15.75 -11.04 13.34
C GLU A 108 14.68 -10.64 12.30
N ILE A 109 13.97 -9.54 12.52
CA ILE A 109 12.91 -9.07 11.63
C ILE A 109 13.34 -7.75 11.02
N THR A 110 13.65 -7.76 9.72
CA THR A 110 13.98 -6.54 8.99
C THR A 110 12.70 -5.82 8.52
N LEU A 111 12.83 -4.52 8.23
CA LEU A 111 11.73 -3.78 7.61
C LEU A 111 11.40 -4.33 6.22
N LEU A 112 12.40 -4.86 5.49
CA LEU A 112 12.18 -5.50 4.19
C LEU A 112 11.30 -6.75 4.32
N ASP A 113 11.51 -7.57 5.34
CA ASP A 113 10.69 -8.76 5.60
C ASP A 113 9.21 -8.39 5.77
N ILE A 114 8.94 -7.31 6.54
CA ILE A 114 7.58 -6.80 6.75
C ILE A 114 7.00 -6.27 5.43
N TYR A 115 7.80 -5.54 4.65
CA TYR A 115 7.40 -5.02 3.36
C TYR A 115 6.97 -6.16 2.43
N ILE A 116 7.83 -7.17 2.25
CA ILE A 116 7.57 -8.34 1.38
C ILE A 116 6.33 -9.10 1.85
N ALA A 117 6.13 -9.23 3.15
CA ALA A 117 4.94 -9.89 3.70
C ALA A 117 3.62 -9.20 3.28
N ILE A 118 3.64 -7.89 3.08
CA ILE A 118 2.43 -7.10 2.76
C ILE A 118 2.31 -6.76 1.28
N GLU A 119 3.38 -6.36 0.63
CA GLU A 119 3.34 -5.92 -0.79
C GLU A 119 3.77 -7.02 -1.77
N GLY A 120 4.53 -7.99 -1.30
CA GLY A 120 5.25 -8.94 -2.15
C GLY A 120 6.66 -8.45 -2.48
N GLU A 121 7.36 -9.22 -3.31
CA GLU A 121 8.71 -8.87 -3.74
C GLU A 121 8.72 -7.54 -4.51
N PRO A 122 9.63 -6.62 -4.17
CA PRO A 122 9.76 -5.36 -4.90
C PRO A 122 10.29 -5.61 -6.31
N SER A 123 9.67 -4.98 -7.31
CA SER A 123 10.21 -5.02 -8.67
C SER A 123 11.32 -3.98 -8.83
N MET A 124 12.53 -4.46 -9.14
CA MET A 124 13.68 -3.59 -9.43
C MET A 124 13.66 -3.07 -10.88
N ASP A 125 12.86 -3.69 -11.76
CA ASP A 125 12.72 -3.31 -13.18
C ASP A 125 11.65 -2.24 -13.39
N ALA A 126 11.50 -1.35 -12.41
CA ALA A 126 10.41 -0.41 -12.36
C ALA A 126 10.54 0.70 -13.40
N CYS A 127 9.88 0.53 -14.54
CA CYS A 127 9.59 1.61 -15.47
C CYS A 127 8.24 2.24 -15.12
N PHE A 128 8.16 3.57 -15.03
CA PHE A 128 6.90 4.28 -14.78
C PHE A 128 5.83 4.02 -15.86
N LEU A 129 6.25 3.64 -17.07
CA LEU A 129 5.33 3.26 -18.14
C LEU A 129 4.66 1.90 -17.92
N GLY A 130 5.24 1.01 -17.13
CA GLY A 130 4.65 -0.30 -16.79
C GLY A 130 4.38 -1.25 -17.97
N SER A 131 4.54 -0.79 -19.20
CA SER A 131 4.12 -1.50 -20.43
C SER A 131 5.24 -2.22 -21.16
N GLY A 132 6.46 -2.17 -20.67
CA GLY A 132 7.63 -2.85 -21.29
C GLY A 132 8.14 -2.24 -22.59
N ILE A 133 7.45 -1.27 -23.20
CA ILE A 133 7.88 -0.62 -24.44
C ILE A 133 8.06 0.88 -24.19
N CYS A 134 9.29 1.27 -23.86
CA CYS A 134 9.65 2.68 -23.79
C CYS A 134 10.01 3.19 -25.18
N PRO A 135 9.42 4.32 -25.67
CA PRO A 135 9.76 4.88 -26.96
C PRO A 135 11.13 5.59 -26.97
N PHE A 136 11.75 5.75 -25.80
CA PHE A 136 13.02 6.42 -25.64
C PHE A 136 14.18 5.42 -25.50
N SER A 137 15.30 5.70 -26.16
CA SER A 137 16.53 4.90 -26.03
C SER A 137 17.21 5.05 -24.67
N ARG A 138 16.88 6.10 -23.91
CA ARG A 138 17.32 6.34 -22.54
C ARG A 138 16.11 6.68 -21.68
N CYS A 139 16.14 6.23 -20.42
CA CYS A 139 15.10 6.59 -19.47
C CYS A 139 15.06 8.11 -19.25
N ILE A 140 13.88 8.72 -19.32
CA ILE A 140 13.68 10.17 -19.05
C ILE A 140 14.01 10.53 -17.60
N PHE A 141 13.95 9.57 -16.68
CA PHE A 141 14.34 9.73 -15.27
C PHE A 141 15.82 9.36 -15.02
N GLY A 142 16.56 8.93 -16.05
CA GLY A 142 17.97 8.50 -15.90
C GLY A 142 18.11 7.43 -14.83
N GLU A 143 19.11 7.60 -13.97
CA GLU A 143 19.40 6.69 -12.86
C GLU A 143 18.68 7.06 -11.56
N VAL A 144 17.89 8.15 -11.54
CA VAL A 144 17.26 8.65 -10.31
C VAL A 144 16.34 7.61 -9.67
N VAL A 145 15.53 6.92 -10.48
CA VAL A 145 14.58 5.92 -9.96
C VAL A 145 15.30 4.68 -9.44
N PRO A 146 16.22 4.04 -10.20
CA PRO A 146 17.04 2.96 -9.67
C PRO A 146 17.79 3.33 -8.39
N ASP A 147 18.36 4.52 -8.31
CA ASP A 147 19.10 4.99 -7.12
C ASP A 147 18.19 5.11 -5.88
N ILE A 148 16.99 5.69 -6.06
CA ILE A 148 16.01 5.81 -4.96
C ILE A 148 15.57 4.42 -4.49
N MET A 149 15.26 3.53 -5.44
CA MET A 149 14.85 2.16 -5.12
C MET A 149 15.95 1.41 -4.39
N LYS A 150 17.18 1.50 -4.89
CA LYS A 150 18.34 0.87 -4.23
C LYS A 150 18.51 1.37 -2.80
N ARG A 151 18.49 2.67 -2.56
CA ARG A 151 18.62 3.27 -1.22
C ARG A 151 17.50 2.81 -0.28
N LEU A 152 16.27 2.74 -0.80
CA LEU A 152 15.14 2.26 0.00
C LEU A 152 15.32 0.79 0.37
N MET A 153 15.67 -0.06 -0.58
CA MET A 153 15.89 -1.49 -0.32
C MET A 153 17.07 -1.73 0.63
N ASP A 154 18.17 -1.01 0.44
CA ASP A 154 19.34 -1.06 1.33
C ASP A 154 18.94 -0.66 2.77
N TYR A 155 18.14 0.39 2.94
CA TYR A 155 17.63 0.80 4.25
C TYR A 155 16.70 -0.25 4.87
N LEU A 156 15.70 -0.71 4.12
CA LEU A 156 14.73 -1.68 4.62
C LEU A 156 15.37 -3.02 4.98
N SER A 157 16.37 -3.47 4.22
CA SER A 157 17.09 -4.72 4.49
C SER A 157 18.10 -4.60 5.62
N GLY A 158 18.68 -3.41 5.81
CA GLY A 158 19.68 -3.14 6.85
C GLY A 158 19.11 -2.72 8.21
N THR A 159 17.79 -2.45 8.29
CA THR A 159 17.14 -1.96 9.51
C THR A 159 16.22 -3.02 10.08
N THR A 160 16.44 -3.41 11.34
CA THR A 160 15.59 -4.35 12.08
C THR A 160 14.53 -3.62 12.92
N LEU A 161 13.52 -4.35 13.40
CA LEU A 161 12.57 -3.81 14.37
C LEU A 161 13.26 -3.35 15.66
N ALA A 162 14.32 -4.05 16.09
CA ALA A 162 15.08 -3.65 17.26
C ALA A 162 15.78 -2.30 17.06
N ASP A 163 16.28 -2.02 15.85
CA ASP A 163 16.94 -0.74 15.55
C ASP A 163 15.94 0.42 15.57
N VAL A 164 14.70 0.19 15.06
CA VAL A 164 13.63 1.20 15.13
C VAL A 164 13.30 1.58 16.56
N VAL A 165 13.19 0.61 17.46
CA VAL A 165 12.88 0.86 18.88
C VAL A 165 14.02 1.54 19.63
N LYS A 166 15.30 1.19 19.33
CA LYS A 166 16.47 1.81 19.95
C LYS A 166 16.66 3.27 19.56
N GLY A 167 16.20 3.68 18.40
CA GLY A 167 16.29 5.06 17.91
C GLY A 167 15.43 6.06 18.69
N ASP A 168 14.48 5.58 19.48
CA ASP A 168 13.55 6.39 20.28
C ASP A 168 14.04 6.61 21.74
N SER A 169 15.29 6.25 22.08
CA SER A 169 15.83 6.28 23.46
C SER A 169 16.76 7.45 23.69
#